data_d8565c9f47784c789321e897758c53e2
#
_entry.id   d8565c9f47784c789321e897758c53e2
#
_cell.length_a   1.000
_cell.length_b   1.000
_cell.length_c   1.000
_cell.angle_alpha   90.00
_cell.angle_beta   90.00
_cell.angle_gamma   90.00
#
_symmetry.space_group_name_H-M   'P 1'
#
loop_
_entity.id
_entity.type
_entity.pdbx_description
1 polymer ?
#
loop_
_entity_poly.entity_id
_entity_poly.type
_entity_poly.pdbx_seq_one_letter_code
_entity_poly.pdbx_strand_id
1 'polypeptide(L)'
;MLYNFFPGLFPVKNSIFKNIPGSHYILHEFPVLLPQENNMCAGYSVAYALNYYGIDIGGKDSYLDMKFNLPYNMGIPPSRLIKYLNKMGIKTSIYKGDITNIVSHVAQNDPVIVLVGEGWKWQHYMVLVGYNLEKKELYFYDPERSLTPLNRLYSGNRKISIDQFKKMWANKVPLYNHIYIPIIKN
;
A
#
# COMPACT_ATOMS: atom_id res chain seq x y z
N MET A 1 -21.34 -8.51 12.38
CA MET A 1 -20.36 -8.21 13.44
C MET A 1 -19.07 -9.00 13.32
N LEU A 2 -19.09 -10.26 12.89
CA LEU A 2 -17.91 -11.13 12.70
C LEU A 2 -16.93 -10.68 11.60
N TYR A 3 -17.39 -9.95 10.59
CA TYR A 3 -16.55 -9.47 9.46
C TYR A 3 -15.39 -8.52 9.87
N ASN A 4 -15.47 -7.87 11.02
CA ASN A 4 -14.43 -6.95 11.48
C ASN A 4 -13.25 -7.67 12.17
N PHE A 5 -13.43 -8.92 12.60
CA PHE A 5 -12.42 -9.70 13.33
C PHE A 5 -11.63 -10.66 12.43
N PHE A 6 -12.16 -11.02 11.27
CA PHE A 6 -11.50 -11.94 10.34
C PHE A 6 -11.32 -11.26 8.98
N PRO A 7 -10.19 -10.57 8.76
CA PRO A 7 -9.89 -9.96 7.47
C PRO A 7 -9.84 -10.95 6.29
N GLY A 8 -9.82 -12.26 6.56
CA GLY A 8 -9.87 -13.31 5.55
C GLY A 8 -11.25 -13.63 4.98
N LEU A 9 -12.31 -12.98 5.46
CA LEU A 9 -13.65 -13.13 4.88
C LEU A 9 -13.93 -12.17 3.71
N PHE A 10 -12.98 -11.27 3.39
CA PHE A 10 -13.05 -10.53 2.14
C PHE A 10 -12.56 -11.41 0.99
N PRO A 11 -13.33 -11.49 -0.11
CA PRO A 11 -12.87 -12.22 -1.28
C PRO A 11 -11.59 -11.55 -1.79
N VAL A 12 -10.46 -12.19 -1.55
CA VAL A 12 -9.20 -11.80 -2.17
C VAL A 12 -9.31 -12.20 -3.63
N LYS A 13 -9.31 -11.22 -4.51
CA LYS A 13 -9.35 -11.47 -5.95
C LYS A 13 -7.97 -11.94 -6.42
N ASN A 14 -7.94 -12.94 -7.28
CA ASN A 14 -6.71 -13.30 -7.99
C ASN A 14 -6.46 -12.25 -9.09
N SER A 15 -5.23 -11.80 -9.19
CA SER A 15 -4.83 -10.86 -10.23
C SER A 15 -4.72 -11.57 -11.59
N ILE A 16 -5.19 -10.91 -12.65
CA ILE A 16 -5.18 -11.44 -14.01
C ILE A 16 -4.16 -10.71 -14.91
N PHE A 17 -3.39 -9.77 -14.39
CA PHE A 17 -2.44 -9.00 -15.20
C PHE A 17 -1.27 -9.86 -15.67
N LYS A 18 -1.09 -9.95 -17.00
CA LYS A 18 0.00 -10.65 -17.66
C LYS A 18 0.95 -9.75 -18.48
N ASN A 19 0.66 -8.46 -18.60
CA ASN A 19 1.54 -7.56 -19.30
C ASN A 19 2.72 -7.18 -18.43
N ILE A 20 3.92 -7.54 -18.87
CA ILE A 20 5.17 -7.09 -18.26
C ILE A 20 5.40 -5.66 -18.77
N PRO A 21 5.29 -4.65 -17.90
CA PRO A 21 5.64 -3.28 -18.27
C PRO A 21 7.15 -3.18 -18.50
N GLY A 22 7.61 -2.07 -19.08
CA GLY A 22 9.03 -1.81 -19.33
C GLY A 22 9.92 -2.06 -18.12
N SER A 23 11.23 -2.12 -18.32
CA SER A 23 12.20 -2.53 -17.30
C SER A 23 12.22 -1.64 -16.07
N HIS A 24 11.77 -0.39 -16.20
CA HIS A 24 11.67 0.53 -15.06
C HIS A 24 10.52 1.53 -15.24
N TYR A 25 9.93 1.94 -14.13
CA TYR A 25 8.89 2.96 -14.08
C TYR A 25 8.82 3.62 -12.71
N ILE A 26 8.45 4.89 -12.67
CA ILE A 26 8.22 5.66 -11.45
C ILE A 26 7.00 6.55 -11.69
N LEU A 27 6.10 6.61 -10.71
CA LEU A 27 4.93 7.47 -10.78
C LEU A 27 5.34 8.93 -11.01
N HIS A 28 4.57 9.62 -11.82
CA HIS A 28 4.70 11.06 -12.05
C HIS A 28 3.86 11.81 -11.01
N GLU A 29 4.27 13.06 -10.68
CA GLU A 29 3.53 13.95 -9.78
C GLU A 29 3.30 13.38 -8.37
N PHE A 30 4.14 13.78 -7.44
CA PHE A 30 4.17 13.21 -6.09
C PHE A 30 3.43 14.10 -5.09
N PRO A 31 2.56 13.51 -4.24
CA PRO A 31 2.10 14.21 -3.06
C PRO A 31 3.26 14.48 -2.10
N VAL A 32 3.06 15.44 -1.22
CA VAL A 32 4.03 15.72 -0.15
C VAL A 32 4.20 14.49 0.71
N LEU A 33 5.45 14.08 0.93
CA LEU A 33 5.78 12.99 1.84
C LEU A 33 5.60 13.47 3.28
N LEU A 34 4.70 12.83 4.02
CA LEU A 34 4.47 13.12 5.44
C LEU A 34 4.89 11.94 6.32
N PRO A 35 5.60 12.18 7.45
CA PRO A 35 5.89 11.14 8.42
C PRO A 35 4.61 10.75 9.16
N GLN A 36 4.47 9.46 9.46
CA GLN A 36 3.36 9.01 10.30
C GLN A 36 3.53 9.47 11.75
N GLU A 37 2.41 9.71 12.40
CA GLU A 37 2.32 9.77 13.86
C GLU A 37 2.02 8.36 14.41
N ASN A 38 2.68 7.95 15.48
CA ASN A 38 2.34 6.79 16.32
C ASN A 38 1.61 5.61 15.65
N ASN A 39 2.30 4.82 14.83
CA ASN A 39 1.75 3.60 14.20
C ASN A 39 0.52 3.83 13.30
N MET A 40 0.43 4.98 12.64
CA MET A 40 -0.68 5.35 11.76
C MET A 40 -0.40 5.03 10.28
N CYS A 41 0.46 4.03 9.97
CA CYS A 41 0.88 3.71 8.61
C CYS A 41 -0.28 3.52 7.63
N ALA A 42 -1.39 2.92 8.05
CA ALA A 42 -2.58 2.74 7.23
C ALA A 42 -3.16 4.08 6.75
N GLY A 43 -3.32 5.04 7.67
CA GLY A 43 -3.87 6.36 7.34
C GLY A 43 -2.98 7.16 6.41
N TYR A 44 -1.68 7.18 6.70
CA TYR A 44 -0.71 7.91 5.88
C TYR A 44 -0.51 7.28 4.49
N SER A 45 -0.52 5.94 4.39
CA SER A 45 -0.46 5.26 3.09
C SER A 45 -1.70 5.54 2.24
N VAL A 46 -2.89 5.55 2.86
CA VAL A 46 -4.14 5.89 2.16
C VAL A 46 -4.15 7.35 1.74
N ALA A 47 -3.80 8.27 2.63
CA ALA A 47 -3.73 9.69 2.32
C ALA A 47 -2.75 9.98 1.18
N TYR A 48 -1.56 9.38 1.21
CA TYR A 48 -0.60 9.51 0.12
C TYR A 48 -1.18 9.07 -1.23
N ALA A 49 -1.83 7.91 -1.27
CA ALA A 49 -2.43 7.38 -2.50
C ALA A 49 -3.62 8.23 -3.00
N LEU A 50 -4.42 8.80 -2.10
CA LEU A 50 -5.52 9.70 -2.45
C LEU A 50 -5.01 11.07 -2.94
N ASN A 51 -4.01 11.63 -2.27
CA ASN A 51 -3.38 12.90 -2.65
C ASN A 51 -2.71 12.81 -4.02
N TYR A 52 -2.20 11.63 -4.40
CA TYR A 52 -1.69 11.38 -5.76
C TYR A 52 -2.76 11.66 -6.84
N TYR A 53 -4.02 11.44 -6.54
CA TYR A 53 -5.15 11.74 -7.43
C TYR A 53 -5.80 13.11 -7.17
N GLY A 54 -5.16 13.97 -6.39
CA GLY A 54 -5.67 15.30 -6.06
C GLY A 54 -6.80 15.33 -5.04
N ILE A 55 -7.00 14.23 -4.30
CA ILE A 55 -7.94 14.17 -3.17
C ILE A 55 -7.15 14.55 -1.91
N ASP A 56 -7.24 15.83 -1.54
CA ASP A 56 -6.51 16.38 -0.39
C ASP A 56 -7.08 15.87 0.93
N ILE A 57 -6.32 15.03 1.62
CA ILE A 57 -6.70 14.44 2.92
C ILE A 57 -5.48 14.18 3.80
N GLY A 58 -5.64 14.40 5.10
CA GLY A 58 -4.59 14.13 6.10
C GLY A 58 -4.46 12.65 6.46
N GLY A 59 -3.22 12.21 6.70
CA GLY A 59 -2.95 10.83 7.13
C GLY A 59 -3.58 10.50 8.48
N LYS A 60 -3.55 11.45 9.42
CA LYS A 60 -4.18 11.31 10.75
C LYS A 60 -5.69 11.20 10.65
N ASP A 61 -6.33 12.06 9.84
CA ASP A 61 -7.78 12.06 9.67
C ASP A 61 -8.24 10.75 9.02
N SER A 62 -7.56 10.31 7.97
CA SER A 62 -7.80 9.01 7.34
C SER A 62 -7.66 7.85 8.34
N TYR A 63 -6.65 7.89 9.21
CA TYR A 63 -6.46 6.88 10.25
C TYR A 63 -7.60 6.88 11.24
N LEU A 64 -8.00 8.03 11.77
CA LEU A 64 -9.07 8.15 12.76
C LEU A 64 -10.41 7.66 12.23
N ASP A 65 -10.74 8.01 11.00
CA ASP A 65 -11.95 7.51 10.31
C ASP A 65 -11.94 5.98 10.17
N MET A 66 -10.82 5.39 9.79
CA MET A 66 -10.70 3.93 9.68
C MET A 66 -10.65 3.23 11.04
N LYS A 67 -10.13 3.90 12.08
CA LYS A 67 -10.00 3.38 13.45
C LYS A 67 -11.32 3.35 14.20
N PHE A 68 -12.31 4.12 13.79
CA PHE A 68 -13.59 4.24 14.47
C PHE A 68 -14.20 2.87 14.85
N ASN A 69 -14.53 2.71 16.13
CA ASN A 69 -15.06 1.46 16.69
C ASN A 69 -14.15 0.22 16.59
N LEU A 70 -12.85 0.39 16.37
CA LEU A 70 -11.86 -0.70 16.52
C LEU A 70 -11.24 -0.68 17.93
N PRO A 71 -10.89 -1.85 18.49
CA PRO A 71 -10.14 -1.93 19.75
C PRO A 71 -8.85 -1.11 19.69
N TYR A 72 -8.49 -0.49 20.80
CA TYR A 72 -7.33 0.42 20.88
C TYR A 72 -6.03 -0.22 20.36
N ASN A 73 -5.78 -1.48 20.70
CA ASN A 73 -4.55 -2.19 20.33
C ASN A 73 -4.59 -2.86 18.96
N MET A 74 -5.70 -2.75 18.23
CA MET A 74 -5.83 -3.35 16.90
C MET A 74 -5.29 -2.40 15.85
N GLY A 75 -4.40 -2.90 14.97
CA GLY A 75 -4.05 -2.23 13.72
C GLY A 75 -5.26 -2.08 12.81
N ILE A 76 -5.16 -1.28 11.76
CA ILE A 76 -6.22 -1.13 10.78
C ILE A 76 -6.21 -2.34 9.84
N PRO A 77 -7.25 -3.18 9.81
CA PRO A 77 -7.30 -4.31 8.89
C PRO A 77 -7.53 -3.85 7.44
N PRO A 78 -7.07 -4.60 6.43
CA PRO A 78 -7.22 -4.24 5.00
C PRO A 78 -8.66 -3.93 4.58
N SER A 79 -9.62 -4.60 5.19
CA SER A 79 -11.05 -4.36 4.95
C SER A 79 -11.50 -2.93 5.27
N ARG A 80 -10.91 -2.32 6.28
CA ARG A 80 -11.21 -0.92 6.62
C ARG A 80 -10.63 0.04 5.60
N LEU A 81 -9.43 -0.24 5.07
CA LEU A 81 -8.86 0.53 3.97
C LEU A 81 -9.79 0.50 2.75
N ILE A 82 -10.24 -0.70 2.34
CA ILE A 82 -11.16 -0.85 1.21
C ILE A 82 -12.45 -0.06 1.43
N LYS A 83 -13.07 -0.21 2.60
CA LYS A 83 -14.31 0.52 2.92
C LYS A 83 -14.10 2.03 2.86
N TYR A 84 -12.98 2.51 3.39
CA TYR A 84 -12.64 3.93 3.38
C TYR A 84 -12.37 4.44 1.96
N LEU A 85 -11.54 3.75 1.19
CA LEU A 85 -11.24 4.10 -0.20
C LEU A 85 -12.49 4.15 -1.07
N ASN A 86 -13.39 3.17 -0.92
CA ASN A 86 -14.67 3.17 -1.63
C ASN A 86 -15.56 4.36 -1.23
N LYS A 87 -15.58 4.75 0.06
CA LYS A 87 -16.26 5.98 0.53
C LYS A 87 -15.68 7.24 -0.14
N MET A 88 -14.37 7.25 -0.40
CA MET A 88 -13.67 8.34 -1.07
C MET A 88 -13.77 8.29 -2.61
N GLY A 89 -14.58 7.40 -3.17
CA GLY A 89 -14.82 7.28 -4.60
C GLY A 89 -13.82 6.39 -5.36
N ILE A 90 -12.88 5.77 -4.65
CA ILE A 90 -11.91 4.85 -5.25
C ILE A 90 -12.43 3.42 -5.17
N LYS A 91 -12.92 2.89 -6.29
CA LYS A 91 -13.43 1.50 -6.37
C LYS A 91 -12.26 0.51 -6.42
N THR A 92 -11.93 -0.08 -5.30
CA THR A 92 -10.83 -1.04 -5.18
C THR A 92 -11.22 -2.29 -4.39
N SER A 93 -10.33 -3.25 -4.37
CA SER A 93 -10.46 -4.52 -3.63
C SER A 93 -9.10 -4.97 -3.12
N ILE A 94 -9.09 -6.00 -2.28
CA ILE A 94 -7.86 -6.70 -1.89
C ILE A 94 -7.57 -7.75 -2.96
N TYR A 95 -6.35 -7.73 -3.47
CA TYR A 95 -5.85 -8.71 -4.43
C TYR A 95 -4.71 -9.51 -3.81
N LYS A 96 -4.53 -10.73 -4.31
CA LYS A 96 -3.36 -11.56 -4.07
C LYS A 96 -2.60 -11.72 -5.38
N GLY A 97 -1.27 -11.60 -5.33
CA GLY A 97 -0.48 -11.68 -6.55
C GLY A 97 1.02 -11.79 -6.30
N ASP A 98 1.76 -11.49 -7.33
CA ASP A 98 3.23 -11.50 -7.38
C ASP A 98 3.79 -10.11 -7.74
N ILE A 99 5.11 -10.04 -7.90
CA ILE A 99 5.81 -8.80 -8.27
C ILE A 99 5.28 -8.25 -9.61
N THR A 100 5.03 -9.11 -10.59
CA THR A 100 4.53 -8.69 -11.91
C THR A 100 3.19 -7.96 -11.78
N ASN A 101 2.31 -8.44 -10.91
CA ASN A 101 1.01 -7.83 -10.70
C ASN A 101 1.14 -6.41 -10.14
N ILE A 102 1.92 -6.21 -9.08
CA ILE A 102 2.04 -4.89 -8.43
C ILE A 102 2.78 -3.88 -9.30
N VAL A 103 3.83 -4.30 -10.04
CA VAL A 103 4.55 -3.40 -10.94
C VAL A 103 3.71 -3.05 -12.19
N SER A 104 2.82 -3.95 -12.63
CA SER A 104 1.90 -3.67 -13.73
C SER A 104 0.92 -2.54 -13.41
N HIS A 105 0.43 -2.46 -12.18
CA HIS A 105 -0.40 -1.34 -11.74
C HIS A 105 0.40 -0.03 -11.72
N VAL A 106 1.58 -0.05 -11.12
CA VAL A 106 2.44 1.15 -11.08
C VAL A 106 2.78 1.65 -12.48
N ALA A 107 3.02 0.76 -13.43
CA ALA A 107 3.26 1.12 -14.84
C ALA A 107 2.04 1.74 -15.53
N GLN A 108 0.85 1.61 -14.96
CA GLN A 108 -0.39 2.25 -15.41
C GLN A 108 -0.72 3.53 -14.62
N ASN A 109 0.24 4.06 -13.88
CA ASN A 109 0.08 5.20 -12.96
C ASN A 109 -0.82 4.93 -11.74
N ASP A 110 -1.02 3.66 -11.38
CA ASP A 110 -1.80 3.31 -10.20
C ASP A 110 -0.86 3.03 -9.02
N PRO A 111 -0.83 3.86 -7.98
CA PRO A 111 -0.11 3.54 -6.75
C PRO A 111 -0.70 2.28 -6.10
N VAL A 112 0.16 1.47 -5.48
CA VAL A 112 -0.27 0.20 -4.89
C VAL A 112 0.05 0.17 -3.41
N ILE A 113 -0.98 0.11 -2.56
CA ILE A 113 -0.78 -0.11 -1.12
C ILE A 113 -0.48 -1.60 -0.90
N VAL A 114 0.60 -1.88 -0.19
CA VAL A 114 1.02 -3.22 0.21
C VAL A 114 1.02 -3.36 1.73
N LEU A 115 0.68 -4.55 2.23
CA LEU A 115 0.82 -4.90 3.64
C LEU A 115 1.99 -5.86 3.80
N VAL A 116 3.03 -5.41 4.45
CA VAL A 116 4.21 -6.20 4.79
C VAL A 116 4.25 -6.51 6.28
N GLY A 117 5.00 -7.55 6.69
CA GLY A 117 5.09 -7.85 8.10
C GLY A 117 5.81 -9.14 8.43
N GLU A 118 5.89 -9.44 9.72
CA GLU A 118 6.44 -10.68 10.26
C GLU A 118 5.43 -11.35 11.22
N GLY A 119 4.45 -12.01 10.65
CA GLY A 119 3.40 -12.66 11.42
C GLY A 119 2.58 -11.66 12.23
N TRP A 120 2.21 -12.02 13.45
CA TRP A 120 1.46 -11.15 14.37
C TRP A 120 2.34 -10.13 15.09
N LYS A 121 3.66 -10.22 14.98
CA LYS A 121 4.60 -9.36 15.70
C LYS A 121 4.63 -7.95 15.14
N TRP A 122 4.55 -7.83 13.83
CA TRP A 122 4.71 -6.56 13.13
C TRP A 122 3.97 -6.59 11.79
N GLN A 123 3.19 -5.53 11.55
CA GLN A 123 2.45 -5.30 10.31
C GLN A 123 2.61 -3.83 9.91
N HIS A 124 2.85 -3.58 8.63
CA HIS A 124 3.11 -2.24 8.13
C HIS A 124 2.57 -2.02 6.72
N TYR A 125 1.94 -0.88 6.51
CA TYR A 125 1.48 -0.44 5.19
C TYR A 125 2.50 0.50 4.55
N MET A 126 2.77 0.27 3.26
CA MET A 126 3.58 1.14 2.41
C MET A 126 2.89 1.30 1.07
N VAL A 127 3.30 2.30 0.28
CA VAL A 127 2.79 2.50 -1.08
C VAL A 127 3.92 2.27 -2.08
N LEU A 128 3.76 1.29 -2.97
CA LEU A 128 4.66 1.09 -4.10
C LEU A 128 4.40 2.20 -5.12
N VAL A 129 5.46 2.92 -5.49
CA VAL A 129 5.42 4.11 -6.35
C VAL A 129 6.35 4.01 -7.54
N GLY A 130 7.18 2.98 -7.60
CA GLY A 130 8.11 2.77 -8.72
C GLY A 130 8.85 1.44 -8.62
N TYR A 131 9.51 1.08 -9.70
CA TYR A 131 10.34 -0.13 -9.78
C TYR A 131 11.46 0.02 -10.79
N ASN A 132 12.50 -0.80 -10.63
CA ASN A 132 13.53 -1.05 -11.63
C ASN A 132 13.83 -2.56 -11.64
N LEU A 133 13.36 -3.27 -12.66
CA LEU A 133 13.48 -4.73 -12.76
C LEU A 133 14.91 -5.17 -13.07
N GLU A 134 15.68 -4.37 -13.83
CA GLU A 134 17.09 -4.65 -14.16
C GLU A 134 17.95 -4.63 -12.90
N LYS A 135 17.72 -3.62 -12.04
CA LYS A 135 18.39 -3.48 -10.74
C LYS A 135 17.78 -4.32 -9.64
N LYS A 136 16.64 -4.98 -9.91
CA LYS A 136 15.83 -5.73 -8.94
C LYS A 136 15.43 -4.87 -7.72
N GLU A 137 14.99 -3.63 -7.97
CA GLU A 137 14.64 -2.64 -6.96
C GLU A 137 13.17 -2.22 -7.06
N LEU A 138 12.55 -1.99 -5.90
CA LEU A 138 11.24 -1.40 -5.73
C LEU A 138 11.35 -0.11 -4.91
N TYR A 139 10.53 0.89 -5.25
CA TYR A 139 10.54 2.20 -4.61
C TYR A 139 9.21 2.43 -3.91
N PHE A 140 9.26 2.81 -2.63
CA PHE A 140 8.08 2.95 -1.78
C PHE A 140 8.01 4.33 -1.14
N TYR A 141 6.80 4.83 -0.98
CA TYR A 141 6.49 5.71 0.13
C TYR A 141 6.30 4.85 1.39
N ASP A 142 7.15 5.08 2.38
CA ASP A 142 7.10 4.43 3.69
C ASP A 142 6.86 5.51 4.75
N PRO A 143 5.66 5.57 5.34
CA PRO A 143 5.34 6.64 6.29
C PRO A 143 6.16 6.59 7.57
N GLU A 144 6.79 5.45 7.91
CA GLU A 144 7.60 5.28 9.12
C GLU A 144 9.05 5.77 8.94
N ARG A 145 9.50 5.97 7.69
CA ARG A 145 10.88 6.34 7.38
C ARG A 145 11.08 7.84 7.32
N SER A 146 12.35 8.26 7.47
CA SER A 146 12.74 9.66 7.24
C SER A 146 12.25 10.13 5.87
N LEU A 147 11.72 11.34 5.84
CA LEU A 147 11.14 11.95 4.64
C LEU A 147 12.19 12.45 3.63
N THR A 148 13.43 12.06 3.75
CA THR A 148 14.43 12.41 2.73
C THR A 148 14.13 11.60 1.48
N PRO A 149 13.71 12.23 0.37
CA PRO A 149 13.52 11.55 -0.90
C PRO A 149 14.84 10.87 -1.30
N LEU A 150 14.78 9.67 -1.85
CA LEU A 150 15.96 8.91 -2.29
C LEU A 150 16.79 9.68 -3.33
N ASN A 151 16.13 10.44 -4.17
CA ASN A 151 16.63 11.53 -5.00
C ASN A 151 15.43 12.28 -5.60
N ARG A 152 15.65 13.37 -6.33
CA ARG A 152 14.59 14.15 -7.00
C ARG A 152 13.84 13.39 -8.10
N LEU A 153 14.30 12.19 -8.47
CA LEU A 153 13.73 11.37 -9.53
C LEU A 153 12.77 10.30 -9.00
N TYR A 154 12.68 10.10 -7.68
CA TYR A 154 11.85 9.05 -7.08
C TYR A 154 10.76 9.63 -6.19
N SER A 155 9.54 9.16 -6.37
CA SER A 155 8.37 9.56 -5.58
C SER A 155 8.32 8.96 -4.18
N GLY A 156 9.28 8.11 -3.84
CA GLY A 156 9.35 7.43 -2.55
C GLY A 156 10.50 7.92 -1.67
N ASN A 157 10.50 7.45 -0.44
CA ASN A 157 11.55 7.65 0.54
C ASN A 157 12.24 6.35 0.96
N ARG A 158 11.85 5.21 0.37
CA ARG A 158 12.43 3.91 0.67
C ARG A 158 12.65 3.08 -0.59
N LYS A 159 13.88 2.55 -0.72
CA LYS A 159 14.24 1.58 -1.73
C LYS A 159 14.44 0.22 -1.09
N ILE A 160 13.89 -0.84 -1.69
CA ILE A 160 13.99 -2.22 -1.21
C ILE A 160 14.29 -3.14 -2.40
N SER A 161 15.20 -4.11 -2.22
CA SER A 161 15.39 -5.14 -3.26
C SER A 161 14.16 -6.04 -3.37
N ILE A 162 13.89 -6.57 -4.56
CA ILE A 162 12.76 -7.46 -4.79
C ILE A 162 12.81 -8.68 -3.84
N ASP A 163 14.00 -9.24 -3.60
CA ASP A 163 14.14 -10.42 -2.74
C ASP A 163 13.86 -10.10 -1.26
N GLN A 164 14.30 -8.93 -0.78
CA GLN A 164 13.97 -8.46 0.56
C GLN A 164 12.46 -8.17 0.70
N PHE A 165 11.89 -7.50 -0.30
CA PHE A 165 10.46 -7.21 -0.30
C PHE A 165 9.61 -8.49 -0.29
N LYS A 166 9.94 -9.50 -1.10
CA LYS A 166 9.24 -10.78 -1.11
C LYS A 166 9.20 -11.42 0.28
N LYS A 167 10.31 -11.39 1.03
CA LYS A 167 10.37 -11.92 2.40
C LYS A 167 9.42 -11.18 3.35
N MET A 168 9.38 -9.85 3.28
CA MET A 168 8.48 -9.01 4.08
C MET A 168 7.02 -9.19 3.66
N TRP A 169 6.76 -9.33 2.37
CA TRP A 169 5.42 -9.41 1.79
C TRP A 169 4.79 -10.81 1.94
N ALA A 170 5.60 -11.84 2.10
CA ALA A 170 5.13 -13.17 2.49
C ALA A 170 4.36 -13.18 3.82
N ASN A 171 4.59 -12.19 4.66
CA ASN A 171 3.77 -11.80 5.80
C ASN A 171 3.25 -12.97 6.67
N LYS A 172 3.93 -13.96 6.97
CA LYS A 172 3.61 -15.15 7.81
C LYS A 172 2.19 -15.26 8.46
N VAL A 173 1.29 -14.30 8.22
CA VAL A 173 -0.15 -14.38 8.52
C VAL A 173 -0.83 -14.92 7.28
N PRO A 174 -1.46 -16.11 7.32
CA PRO A 174 -1.96 -16.82 6.13
C PRO A 174 -2.86 -15.98 5.24
N LEU A 175 -3.69 -15.12 5.83
CA LEU A 175 -4.64 -14.26 5.11
C LEU A 175 -4.02 -13.01 4.50
N TYR A 176 -2.83 -12.62 4.94
CA TYR A 176 -2.13 -11.40 4.51
C TYR A 176 -0.95 -11.66 3.58
N ASN A 177 -0.72 -12.93 3.24
CA ASN A 177 0.35 -13.35 2.37
C ASN A 177 0.15 -12.79 0.95
N HIS A 178 1.11 -11.98 0.49
CA HIS A 178 1.15 -11.38 -0.85
C HIS A 178 -0.10 -10.57 -1.25
N ILE A 179 -0.77 -9.94 -0.27
CA ILE A 179 -1.91 -9.08 -0.57
C ILE A 179 -1.46 -7.67 -0.97
N TYR A 180 -2.25 -7.05 -1.84
CA TYR A 180 -2.09 -5.68 -2.25
C TYR A 180 -3.44 -5.02 -2.60
N ILE A 181 -3.45 -3.70 -2.63
CA ILE A 181 -4.61 -2.87 -2.89
C ILE A 181 -4.20 -1.83 -3.94
N PRO A 182 -4.54 -2.03 -5.23
CA PRO A 182 -4.28 -1.02 -6.24
C PRO A 182 -5.26 0.14 -6.09
N ILE A 183 -4.78 1.35 -6.25
CA ILE A 183 -5.57 2.57 -6.18
C ILE A 183 -5.81 3.03 -7.60
N ILE A 184 -7.01 2.77 -8.11
CA ILE A 184 -7.38 3.02 -9.51
C ILE A 184 -8.42 4.14 -9.52
N LYS A 185 -8.09 5.27 -10.14
CA LYS A 185 -9.05 6.34 -10.39
C LYS A 185 -9.76 6.05 -11.72
N ASN A 186 -11.06 5.82 -11.65
CA ASN A 186 -11.93 5.68 -12.84
C ASN A 186 -12.13 7.01 -13.54
#